data_4f603b97ccbebc42ae077ee06513e70a
#
_entry.id   4f603b97ccbebc42ae077ee06513e70a
#
_cell.length_a   1.000
_cell.length_b   1.000
_cell.length_c   1.000
_cell.angle_alpha   90.00
_cell.angle_beta   90.00
_cell.angle_gamma   90.00
#
_symmetry.space_group_name_H-M   'P 1'
#
loop_
_entity.id
_entity.type
_entity.pdbx_description
1 polymer ?
#
loop_
_entity_poly.entity_id
_entity_poly.type
_entity_poly.pdbx_seq_one_letter_code
_entity_poly.pdbx_strand_id
1 'polypeptide(L)'
;LYDPNHYTTAYDMAMIARGCYNNSTFVNIDSTEDTYTIGPTNLTGESRTFRHRHQMLKGRPMYYEYCKGGKTGFTDQSGFTLVTFAEKNDMRLICVVFNCSDSNIRFTDTRTLFDWGFDNFKKITASSDTISSYFSGSNYYQSAVYSRYPENFSLSASTLTIPNHANVSDITLAVNENYTPEEIDNAYTTGIRFKYGDNTVATSLLTFSKGTAHTDNRLPYLSQDADTETVQPRWCFSISIWVIVAVFAAVVILICFIRDYQMSRRRSLHARRHHRRRR
;
A
#
# COMPACT_ATOMS: atom_id res chain seq x y z
N LEU A 1 -16.16 -18.75 -32.14
CA LEU A 1 -16.15 -17.51 -31.39
C LEU A 1 -16.72 -17.68 -29.97
N TYR A 2 -17.72 -18.50 -29.78
CA TYR A 2 -18.27 -18.83 -28.47
C TYR A 2 -17.57 -20.05 -27.89
N ASP A 3 -17.10 -19.93 -26.65
CA ASP A 3 -16.60 -21.03 -25.83
C ASP A 3 -17.13 -20.84 -24.40
N PRO A 4 -17.77 -21.85 -23.79
CA PRO A 4 -18.36 -21.73 -22.46
C PRO A 4 -17.34 -21.47 -21.37
N ASN A 5 -16.05 -21.73 -21.62
CA ASN A 5 -14.95 -21.45 -20.69
C ASN A 5 -14.29 -20.08 -20.95
N HIS A 6 -14.73 -19.34 -21.99
CA HIS A 6 -14.23 -18.00 -22.30
C HIS A 6 -15.13 -16.94 -21.68
N TYR A 7 -14.86 -16.59 -20.45
CA TYR A 7 -15.60 -15.57 -19.69
C TYR A 7 -14.66 -14.60 -18.98
N THR A 8 -15.18 -13.45 -18.61
CA THR A 8 -14.45 -12.41 -17.88
C THR A 8 -15.41 -11.63 -17.00
N THR A 9 -14.88 -10.76 -16.14
CA THR A 9 -15.66 -9.82 -15.35
C THR A 9 -15.47 -8.39 -15.86
N ALA A 10 -16.38 -7.48 -15.52
CA ALA A 10 -16.22 -6.06 -15.82
C ALA A 10 -14.95 -5.49 -15.15
N TYR A 11 -14.61 -5.97 -13.96
CA TYR A 11 -13.41 -5.58 -13.24
C TYR A 11 -12.13 -6.01 -13.99
N ASP A 12 -12.03 -7.26 -14.40
CA ASP A 12 -10.85 -7.77 -15.12
C ASP A 12 -10.65 -7.03 -16.43
N MET A 13 -11.74 -6.76 -17.17
CA MET A 13 -11.67 -5.97 -18.39
C MET A 13 -11.27 -4.52 -18.13
N ALA A 14 -11.69 -3.93 -17.02
CA ALA A 14 -11.23 -2.59 -16.63
C ALA A 14 -9.73 -2.58 -16.30
N MET A 15 -9.20 -3.65 -15.66
CA MET A 15 -7.77 -3.78 -15.38
C MET A 15 -6.93 -3.96 -16.65
N ILE A 16 -7.40 -4.78 -17.61
CA ILE A 16 -6.78 -4.91 -18.93
C ILE A 16 -6.82 -3.56 -19.67
N ALA A 17 -7.97 -2.90 -19.68
CA ALA A 17 -8.16 -1.60 -20.29
C ALA A 17 -7.22 -0.54 -19.68
N ARG A 18 -6.99 -0.56 -18.35
CA ARG A 18 -6.04 0.32 -17.68
C ARG A 18 -4.60 0.12 -18.18
N GLY A 19 -4.19 -1.13 -18.39
CA GLY A 19 -2.90 -1.46 -19.01
C GLY A 19 -2.79 -0.89 -20.42
N CYS A 20 -3.82 -1.06 -21.25
CA CYS A 20 -3.88 -0.51 -22.61
C CYS A 20 -3.84 1.02 -22.60
N TYR A 21 -4.60 1.65 -21.72
CA TYR A 21 -4.68 3.13 -21.65
C TYR A 21 -3.39 3.79 -21.14
N ASN A 22 -2.54 3.06 -20.44
CA ASN A 22 -1.22 3.53 -20.05
C ASN A 22 -0.18 3.44 -21.17
N ASN A 23 -0.51 2.80 -22.29
CA ASN A 23 0.36 2.71 -23.47
C ASN A 23 -0.03 3.80 -24.47
N SER A 24 0.83 4.81 -24.65
CA SER A 24 0.58 5.94 -25.53
C SER A 24 0.39 5.54 -27.00
N THR A 25 1.14 4.53 -27.49
CA THR A 25 0.99 4.02 -28.86
C THR A 25 -0.38 3.38 -29.06
N PHE A 26 -0.84 2.59 -28.08
CA PHE A 26 -2.16 2.01 -28.11
C PHE A 26 -3.25 3.10 -28.16
N VAL A 27 -3.15 4.08 -27.25
CA VAL A 27 -4.13 5.19 -27.19
C VAL A 27 -4.15 5.97 -28.50
N ASN A 28 -3.01 6.29 -29.08
CA ASN A 28 -2.93 7.03 -30.34
C ASN A 28 -3.60 6.29 -31.50
N ILE A 29 -3.51 4.95 -31.54
CA ILE A 29 -4.18 4.15 -32.55
C ILE A 29 -5.69 4.07 -32.27
N ASP A 30 -6.05 3.80 -31.03
CA ASP A 30 -7.45 3.56 -30.62
C ASP A 30 -8.28 4.87 -30.55
N SER A 31 -7.64 6.02 -30.44
CA SER A 31 -8.27 7.35 -30.50
C SER A 31 -8.44 7.90 -31.92
N THR A 32 -7.99 7.15 -32.94
CA THR A 32 -8.16 7.59 -34.35
C THR A 32 -9.63 7.93 -34.60
N GLU A 33 -9.85 9.10 -35.19
CA GLU A 33 -11.18 9.62 -35.51
C GLU A 33 -11.93 8.65 -36.46
N ASP A 34 -12.95 9.08 -37.12
CA ASP A 34 -13.89 8.27 -37.90
C ASP A 34 -13.23 7.23 -38.83
N THR A 35 -12.24 7.61 -39.64
CA THR A 35 -11.63 6.73 -40.64
C THR A 35 -10.12 6.80 -40.66
N TYR A 36 -9.50 5.67 -40.99
CA TYR A 36 -8.07 5.56 -41.24
C TYR A 36 -7.80 4.81 -42.54
N THR A 37 -7.00 5.40 -43.42
CA THR A 37 -6.65 4.83 -44.71
C THR A 37 -5.20 4.31 -44.69
N ILE A 38 -5.03 3.03 -44.98
CA ILE A 38 -3.75 2.40 -45.23
C ILE A 38 -3.47 2.44 -46.72
N GLY A 39 -2.31 2.95 -47.13
CA GLY A 39 -1.85 2.92 -48.50
C GLY A 39 -1.64 1.51 -49.05
N PRO A 40 -1.32 1.39 -50.35
CA PRO A 40 -1.00 0.09 -50.96
C PRO A 40 0.12 -0.63 -50.21
N THR A 41 0.01 -1.96 -50.11
CA THR A 41 1.02 -2.83 -49.55
C THR A 41 1.58 -3.77 -50.62
N ASN A 42 2.66 -4.48 -50.33
CA ASN A 42 3.20 -5.48 -51.24
C ASN A 42 2.25 -6.63 -51.57
N LEU A 43 1.22 -6.87 -50.75
CA LEU A 43 0.20 -7.90 -50.96
C LEU A 43 -1.09 -7.34 -51.58
N THR A 44 -1.35 -6.05 -51.45
CA THR A 44 -2.58 -5.40 -51.89
C THR A 44 -2.22 -4.11 -52.56
N GLY A 45 -2.39 -4.03 -53.89
CA GLY A 45 -2.06 -2.86 -54.70
C GLY A 45 -3.00 -1.67 -54.55
N GLU A 46 -4.04 -1.81 -53.69
CA GLU A 46 -5.03 -0.75 -53.45
C GLU A 46 -5.00 -0.24 -52.02
N SER A 47 -5.35 1.03 -51.83
CA SER A 47 -5.53 1.64 -50.52
C SER A 47 -6.79 1.07 -49.84
N ARG A 48 -6.72 0.86 -48.56
CA ARG A 48 -7.85 0.30 -47.76
C ARG A 48 -8.20 1.30 -46.66
N THR A 49 -9.48 1.69 -46.61
CA THR A 49 -10.03 2.59 -45.60
C THR A 49 -10.80 1.79 -44.56
N PHE A 50 -10.42 1.96 -43.32
CA PHE A 50 -11.06 1.37 -42.17
C PHE A 50 -11.85 2.42 -41.41
N ARG A 51 -13.04 2.08 -40.97
CA ARG A 51 -13.88 2.95 -40.17
C ARG A 51 -13.93 2.48 -38.73
N HIS A 52 -13.68 3.40 -37.79
CA HIS A 52 -13.74 3.09 -36.39
C HIS A 52 -15.17 2.69 -35.98
N ARG A 53 -15.33 1.61 -35.23
CA ARG A 53 -16.64 1.11 -34.80
C ARG A 53 -17.15 1.78 -33.53
N HIS A 54 -16.29 2.46 -32.77
CA HIS A 54 -16.66 3.15 -31.54
C HIS A 54 -17.42 4.44 -31.85
N GLN A 55 -18.70 4.51 -31.45
CA GLN A 55 -19.59 5.61 -31.87
C GLN A 55 -19.39 6.90 -31.06
N MET A 56 -18.58 6.89 -29.99
CA MET A 56 -18.35 8.06 -29.13
C MET A 56 -17.13 8.88 -29.54
N LEU A 57 -16.37 8.45 -30.54
CA LEU A 57 -15.25 9.20 -31.07
C LEU A 57 -15.74 10.37 -31.96
N LYS A 58 -14.87 11.37 -32.16
CA LYS A 58 -15.16 12.53 -32.98
C LYS A 58 -15.54 12.10 -34.41
N GLY A 59 -16.52 12.78 -34.99
CA GLY A 59 -17.07 12.43 -36.27
C GLY A 59 -18.09 11.26 -36.27
N ARG A 60 -18.40 10.70 -35.10
CA ARG A 60 -19.37 9.62 -34.96
C ARG A 60 -20.69 10.09 -34.36
N PRO A 61 -21.82 9.39 -34.62
CA PRO A 61 -23.18 9.83 -34.23
C PRO A 61 -23.38 10.05 -32.71
N MET A 62 -22.65 9.32 -31.87
CA MET A 62 -22.77 9.39 -30.41
C MET A 62 -21.57 10.08 -29.75
N TYR A 63 -20.94 11.00 -30.49
CA TYR A 63 -19.76 11.73 -30.04
C TYR A 63 -19.85 12.18 -28.58
N TYR A 64 -18.78 11.89 -27.84
CA TYR A 64 -18.59 12.34 -26.46
C TYR A 64 -17.19 12.97 -26.35
N GLU A 65 -17.13 14.26 -26.06
CA GLU A 65 -15.92 15.07 -26.16
C GLU A 65 -14.72 14.54 -25.34
N TYR A 66 -15.00 13.84 -24.23
CA TYR A 66 -13.97 13.29 -23.35
C TYR A 66 -13.52 11.89 -23.75
N CYS A 67 -14.18 11.25 -24.72
CA CYS A 67 -13.83 9.91 -25.18
C CYS A 67 -12.45 9.85 -25.81
N LYS A 68 -11.61 8.92 -25.37
CA LYS A 68 -10.24 8.70 -25.88
C LYS A 68 -10.08 7.37 -26.63
N GLY A 69 -11.13 6.62 -26.78
CA GLY A 69 -11.10 5.33 -27.47
C GLY A 69 -11.86 4.25 -26.73
N GLY A 70 -11.72 3.03 -27.22
CA GLY A 70 -12.35 1.86 -26.64
C GLY A 70 -12.70 0.80 -27.67
N LYS A 71 -13.30 -0.30 -27.21
CA LYS A 71 -13.61 -1.44 -28.04
C LYS A 71 -15.04 -1.91 -27.86
N THR A 72 -15.75 -2.08 -28.99
CA THR A 72 -17.07 -2.70 -29.05
C THR A 72 -16.96 -4.22 -29.18
N GLY A 73 -17.89 -4.95 -28.59
CA GLY A 73 -18.04 -6.37 -28.80
C GLY A 73 -19.51 -6.77 -28.99
N PHE A 74 -19.72 -7.93 -29.59
CA PHE A 74 -21.04 -8.57 -29.73
C PHE A 74 -20.90 -10.06 -30.05
N THR A 75 -21.61 -10.86 -29.33
CA THR A 75 -22.03 -12.24 -29.72
C THR A 75 -23.44 -12.45 -29.22
N ASP A 76 -24.16 -13.44 -29.74
CA ASP A 76 -25.53 -13.74 -29.30
C ASP A 76 -25.59 -14.07 -27.80
N GLN A 77 -24.51 -14.64 -27.25
CA GLN A 77 -24.43 -15.02 -25.84
C GLN A 77 -23.99 -13.86 -24.93
N SER A 78 -23.10 -12.98 -25.41
CA SER A 78 -22.59 -11.86 -24.60
C SER A 78 -23.44 -10.59 -24.67
N GLY A 79 -24.39 -10.53 -25.61
CA GLY A 79 -25.05 -9.27 -25.95
C GLY A 79 -24.09 -8.22 -26.46
N PHE A 80 -24.51 -6.97 -26.48
CA PHE A 80 -23.64 -5.87 -26.85
C PHE A 80 -22.75 -5.48 -25.67
N THR A 81 -21.44 -5.38 -25.91
CA THR A 81 -20.43 -5.03 -24.92
C THR A 81 -19.64 -3.80 -25.37
N LEU A 82 -19.13 -3.04 -24.40
CA LEU A 82 -18.32 -1.86 -24.66
C LEU A 82 -17.33 -1.65 -23.53
N VAL A 83 -16.08 -1.37 -23.89
CA VAL A 83 -15.07 -0.80 -23.02
C VAL A 83 -14.70 0.54 -23.59
N THR A 84 -14.70 1.59 -22.78
CA THR A 84 -14.40 2.96 -23.24
C THR A 84 -13.46 3.66 -22.25
N PHE A 85 -12.55 4.44 -22.80
CA PHE A 85 -11.67 5.36 -22.06
C PHE A 85 -12.17 6.78 -22.18
N ALA A 86 -12.15 7.54 -21.11
CA ALA A 86 -12.45 8.98 -21.13
C ALA A 86 -11.49 9.74 -20.23
N GLU A 87 -11.22 10.99 -20.59
CA GLU A 87 -10.37 11.91 -19.84
C GLU A 87 -10.96 13.31 -19.82
N LYS A 88 -11.15 13.85 -18.61
CA LYS A 88 -11.64 15.20 -18.36
C LYS A 88 -10.85 15.79 -17.19
N ASN A 89 -10.26 16.96 -17.37
CA ASN A 89 -9.50 17.66 -16.32
C ASN A 89 -8.43 16.75 -15.64
N ASP A 90 -7.64 16.06 -16.45
CA ASP A 90 -6.64 15.07 -16.01
C ASP A 90 -7.18 13.86 -15.24
N MET A 91 -8.49 13.76 -15.06
CA MET A 91 -9.12 12.55 -14.51
C MET A 91 -9.38 11.56 -15.64
N ARG A 92 -8.89 10.33 -15.47
CA ARG A 92 -9.07 9.24 -16.43
C ARG A 92 -10.06 8.24 -15.86
N LEU A 93 -11.08 7.93 -16.64
CA LEU A 93 -12.08 6.94 -16.28
C LEU A 93 -12.13 5.83 -17.35
N ILE A 94 -12.43 4.63 -16.90
CA ILE A 94 -12.68 3.48 -17.75
C ILE A 94 -14.08 2.99 -17.42
N CYS A 95 -14.92 2.87 -18.46
CA CYS A 95 -16.25 2.31 -18.35
C CYS A 95 -16.30 0.97 -19.07
N VAL A 96 -16.85 -0.04 -18.42
CA VAL A 96 -17.08 -1.38 -18.98
C VAL A 96 -18.56 -1.72 -18.86
N VAL A 97 -19.19 -1.97 -19.99
CA VAL A 97 -20.61 -2.30 -20.07
C VAL A 97 -20.76 -3.64 -20.80
N PHE A 98 -21.48 -4.57 -20.18
CA PHE A 98 -21.71 -5.91 -20.71
C PHE A 98 -23.19 -6.19 -20.84
N ASN A 99 -23.52 -7.10 -21.77
CA ASN A 99 -24.85 -7.68 -21.95
C ASN A 99 -25.96 -6.65 -22.17
N CYS A 100 -25.67 -5.58 -22.93
CA CYS A 100 -26.71 -4.66 -23.35
C CYS A 100 -27.58 -5.31 -24.42
N SER A 101 -28.90 -5.05 -24.35
CA SER A 101 -29.87 -5.56 -25.26
C SER A 101 -29.86 -4.89 -26.64
N ASP A 102 -29.33 -3.67 -26.73
CA ASP A 102 -29.28 -2.89 -27.96
C ASP A 102 -27.89 -2.26 -28.18
N SER A 103 -27.52 -2.11 -29.45
CA SER A 103 -26.22 -1.58 -29.87
C SER A 103 -25.98 -0.12 -29.45
N ASN A 104 -27.03 0.68 -29.26
CA ASN A 104 -26.91 2.09 -28.89
C ASN A 104 -26.94 2.29 -27.37
N ILE A 105 -27.69 1.44 -26.66
CA ILE A 105 -27.83 1.52 -25.19
C ILE A 105 -26.45 1.48 -24.53
N ARG A 106 -25.54 0.60 -24.97
CA ARG A 106 -24.17 0.55 -24.41
C ARG A 106 -23.42 1.88 -24.45
N PHE A 107 -23.67 2.74 -25.46
CA PHE A 107 -23.04 4.05 -25.58
C PHE A 107 -23.73 5.11 -24.71
N THR A 108 -25.07 5.08 -24.61
CA THR A 108 -25.82 6.00 -23.74
C THR A 108 -25.54 5.71 -22.29
N ASP A 109 -25.49 4.44 -21.89
CA ASP A 109 -25.14 4.02 -20.52
C ASP A 109 -23.71 4.41 -20.17
N THR A 110 -22.78 4.19 -21.11
CA THR A 110 -21.37 4.60 -20.94
C THR A 110 -21.25 6.11 -20.73
N ARG A 111 -21.99 6.93 -21.49
CA ARG A 111 -22.02 8.39 -21.31
C ARG A 111 -22.54 8.75 -19.92
N THR A 112 -23.68 8.19 -19.53
CA THR A 112 -24.29 8.44 -18.22
C THR A 112 -23.33 8.09 -17.06
N LEU A 113 -22.66 6.95 -17.18
CA LEU A 113 -21.66 6.52 -16.17
C LEU A 113 -20.44 7.45 -16.14
N PHE A 114 -19.95 7.94 -17.28
CA PHE A 114 -18.84 8.90 -17.31
C PHE A 114 -19.24 10.24 -16.72
N ASP A 115 -20.40 10.78 -17.11
CA ASP A 115 -20.92 12.03 -16.57
C ASP A 115 -21.06 11.92 -15.04
N TRP A 116 -21.67 10.83 -14.55
CA TRP A 116 -21.75 10.56 -13.13
C TRP A 116 -20.37 10.46 -12.48
N GLY A 117 -19.41 9.77 -13.10
CA GLY A 117 -18.07 9.61 -12.56
C GLY A 117 -17.32 10.95 -12.46
N PHE A 118 -17.36 11.75 -13.51
CA PHE A 118 -16.71 13.06 -13.52
C PHE A 118 -17.37 14.07 -12.59
N ASP A 119 -18.68 13.96 -12.36
CA ASP A 119 -19.42 14.87 -11.49
C ASP A 119 -19.31 14.50 -10.00
N ASN A 120 -19.04 13.24 -9.68
CA ASN A 120 -19.03 12.75 -8.30
C ASN A 120 -17.66 12.48 -7.70
N PHE A 121 -16.61 12.47 -8.53
CA PHE A 121 -15.24 12.23 -8.07
C PHE A 121 -14.33 13.40 -8.42
N LYS A 122 -13.32 13.59 -7.59
CA LYS A 122 -12.25 14.58 -7.79
C LYS A 122 -10.88 13.92 -7.62
N LYS A 123 -9.92 14.52 -8.30
CA LYS A 123 -8.50 14.18 -8.19
C LYS A 123 -7.87 15.09 -7.15
N ILE A 124 -7.13 14.52 -6.22
CA ILE A 124 -6.34 15.27 -5.24
C ILE A 124 -4.90 14.79 -5.27
N THR A 125 -3.98 15.67 -4.88
CA THR A 125 -2.57 15.31 -4.71
C THR A 125 -2.30 15.12 -3.22
N ALA A 126 -1.79 13.94 -2.84
CA ALA A 126 -1.26 13.73 -1.51
C ALA A 126 0.11 14.39 -1.43
N SER A 127 0.28 15.40 -0.58
CA SER A 127 1.57 16.03 -0.31
C SER A 127 2.36 15.24 0.74
N SER A 128 3.67 15.51 0.83
CA SER A 128 4.52 14.99 1.90
C SER A 128 4.00 15.37 3.29
N ASP A 129 3.40 16.56 3.43
CA ASP A 129 2.79 17.02 4.69
C ASP A 129 1.56 16.19 5.05
N THR A 130 0.77 15.78 4.04
CA THR A 130 -0.36 14.86 4.22
C THR A 130 0.13 13.53 4.77
N ILE A 131 1.23 13.01 4.25
CA ILE A 131 1.82 11.75 4.70
C ILE A 131 2.35 11.88 6.13
N SER A 132 3.07 12.94 6.45
CA SER A 132 3.61 13.17 7.79
C SER A 132 2.50 13.27 8.84
N SER A 133 1.34 13.84 8.48
CA SER A 133 0.17 13.88 9.37
C SER A 133 -0.44 12.49 9.63
N TYR A 134 -0.42 11.61 8.64
CA TYR A 134 -0.87 10.21 8.82
C TYR A 134 0.07 9.41 9.72
N PHE A 135 1.36 9.66 9.62
CA PHE A 135 2.35 8.96 10.42
C PHE A 135 2.43 9.49 11.86
N SER A 136 2.12 10.76 12.11
CA SER A 136 2.13 11.35 13.45
C SER A 136 1.10 10.75 14.41
N GLY A 137 0.02 10.16 13.88
CA GLY A 137 -1.05 9.52 14.66
C GLY A 137 -0.93 8.00 14.82
N SER A 138 -0.03 7.34 14.11
CA SER A 138 0.10 5.89 14.16
C SER A 138 1.26 5.46 15.07
N ASN A 139 1.03 4.39 15.86
CA ASN A 139 2.07 3.80 16.75
C ASN A 139 3.35 3.36 16.02
N TYR A 140 3.34 3.30 14.70
CA TYR A 140 4.47 2.91 13.86
C TYR A 140 5.59 3.97 13.82
N TYR A 141 5.27 5.25 14.06
CA TYR A 141 6.19 6.37 13.88
C TYR A 141 6.37 7.25 15.11
N GLN A 142 6.11 6.75 16.30
CA GLN A 142 6.51 7.41 17.55
C GLN A 142 8.04 7.40 17.75
N SER A 143 8.79 6.85 16.81
CA SER A 143 10.23 6.98 16.81
C SER A 143 10.59 8.43 16.48
N ALA A 144 11.26 9.10 17.43
CA ALA A 144 11.77 10.46 17.27
C ALA A 144 12.67 10.65 16.03
N VAL A 145 13.12 9.57 15.41
CA VAL A 145 13.94 9.57 14.19
C VAL A 145 13.12 9.92 12.95
N TYR A 146 11.92 9.33 12.80
CA TYR A 146 11.12 9.55 11.59
C TYR A 146 10.33 10.85 11.61
N SER A 147 9.93 11.35 12.78
CA SER A 147 9.22 12.63 12.91
C SER A 147 10.10 13.86 12.62
N ARG A 148 11.43 13.70 12.63
CA ARG A 148 12.37 14.82 12.40
C ARG A 148 12.74 15.03 10.94
N TYR A 149 12.49 14.08 10.04
CA TYR A 149 12.97 14.13 8.67
C TYR A 149 11.86 13.77 7.67
N PRO A 150 10.74 14.52 7.64
CA PRO A 150 9.65 14.26 6.69
C PRO A 150 10.10 14.41 5.23
N GLU A 151 11.14 15.19 4.97
CA GLU A 151 11.76 15.39 3.65
C GLU A 151 12.41 14.13 3.08
N ASN A 152 12.72 13.15 3.93
CA ASN A 152 13.31 11.88 3.49
C ASN A 152 12.28 10.89 2.95
N PHE A 153 10.99 11.21 3.06
CA PHE A 153 9.93 10.40 2.48
C PHE A 153 9.52 10.92 1.11
N SER A 154 9.43 10.03 0.15
CA SER A 154 8.90 10.32 -1.18
C SER A 154 7.86 9.29 -1.59
N LEU A 155 6.88 9.74 -2.39
CA LEU A 155 5.87 8.88 -2.98
C LEU A 155 6.09 8.75 -4.48
N SER A 156 6.01 7.55 -5.02
CA SER A 156 6.08 7.32 -6.46
C SER A 156 4.84 7.84 -7.19
N ALA A 157 3.69 7.84 -6.54
CA ALA A 157 2.45 8.41 -7.05
C ALA A 157 1.72 9.12 -5.91
N SER A 158 1.45 10.40 -6.10
CA SER A 158 0.82 11.26 -5.09
C SER A 158 -0.62 11.64 -5.43
N THR A 159 -1.17 11.08 -6.52
CA THR A 159 -2.52 11.42 -6.97
C THR A 159 -3.53 10.38 -6.55
N LEU A 160 -4.61 10.84 -5.91
CA LEU A 160 -5.73 10.04 -5.44
C LEU A 160 -7.01 10.48 -6.14
N THR A 161 -7.90 9.54 -6.43
CA THR A 161 -9.27 9.83 -6.87
C THR A 161 -10.23 9.50 -5.74
N ILE A 162 -10.93 10.50 -5.25
CA ILE A 162 -11.87 10.39 -4.13
C ILE A 162 -13.22 11.00 -4.47
N PRO A 163 -14.30 10.64 -3.75
CA PRO A 163 -15.59 11.30 -3.90
C PRO A 163 -15.50 12.81 -3.64
N ASN A 164 -16.31 13.60 -4.35
CA ASN A 164 -16.30 15.08 -4.22
C ASN A 164 -16.54 15.59 -2.81
N HIS A 165 -17.38 14.87 -2.04
CA HIS A 165 -17.70 15.20 -0.64
C HIS A 165 -16.61 14.79 0.36
N ALA A 166 -15.66 13.92 -0.06
CA ALA A 166 -14.59 13.44 0.82
C ALA A 166 -13.49 14.49 0.96
N ASN A 167 -12.85 14.53 2.13
CA ASN A 167 -11.68 15.34 2.43
C ASN A 167 -10.42 14.47 2.51
N VAL A 168 -9.26 15.10 2.43
CA VAL A 168 -7.97 14.41 2.59
C VAL A 168 -7.87 13.73 3.95
N SER A 169 -8.47 14.33 4.99
CA SER A 169 -8.54 13.78 6.35
C SER A 169 -9.31 12.46 6.47
N ASP A 170 -10.17 12.15 5.49
CA ASP A 170 -10.98 10.93 5.49
C ASP A 170 -10.22 9.73 4.88
N ILE A 171 -9.01 10.00 4.35
CA ILE A 171 -8.14 8.97 3.76
C ILE A 171 -7.27 8.37 4.84
N THR A 172 -7.20 7.05 4.89
CA THR A 172 -6.31 6.30 5.76
C THR A 172 -5.22 5.60 4.97
N LEU A 173 -4.06 5.40 5.59
CA LEU A 173 -2.95 4.67 5.01
C LEU A 173 -2.92 3.25 5.55
N ALA A 174 -2.63 2.30 4.67
CA ALA A 174 -2.37 0.92 5.02
C ALA A 174 -1.15 0.40 4.26
N VAL A 175 -0.42 -0.52 4.84
CA VAL A 175 0.66 -1.23 4.14
C VAL A 175 0.06 -2.10 3.04
N ASN A 176 0.71 -2.14 1.90
CA ASN A 176 0.34 -3.02 0.81
C ASN A 176 1.04 -4.38 1.00
N GLU A 177 0.34 -5.34 1.56
CA GLU A 177 0.85 -6.69 1.85
C GLU A 177 1.30 -7.46 0.60
N ASN A 178 0.84 -7.05 -0.58
CA ASN A 178 1.22 -7.65 -1.86
C ASN A 178 2.57 -7.11 -2.39
N TYR A 179 3.20 -6.18 -1.67
CA TYR A 179 4.48 -5.62 -2.04
C TYR A 179 5.55 -6.05 -1.05
N THR A 180 6.61 -6.67 -1.54
CA THR A 180 7.78 -7.01 -0.73
C THR A 180 8.65 -5.78 -0.57
N PRO A 181 8.94 -5.32 0.65
CA PRO A 181 9.84 -4.19 0.87
C PRO A 181 11.24 -4.48 0.32
N GLU A 182 11.82 -3.49 -0.34
CA GLU A 182 13.14 -3.60 -0.97
C GLU A 182 14.05 -2.48 -0.45
N GLU A 183 15.33 -2.78 -0.30
CA GLU A 183 16.38 -1.79 -0.05
C GLU A 183 17.22 -1.65 -1.33
N ILE A 184 17.20 -0.46 -1.93
CA ILE A 184 17.97 -0.12 -3.13
C ILE A 184 18.71 1.19 -2.85
N ASP A 185 20.01 1.20 -3.08
CA ASP A 185 20.87 2.41 -3.00
C ASP A 185 20.69 3.22 -1.69
N ASN A 186 20.67 2.55 -0.54
CA ASN A 186 20.42 3.16 0.78
C ASN A 186 19.03 3.80 0.98
N ALA A 187 18.05 3.43 0.14
CA ALA A 187 16.66 3.80 0.33
C ALA A 187 15.81 2.55 0.61
N TYR A 188 14.90 2.65 1.57
CA TYR A 188 13.91 1.61 1.83
C TYR A 188 12.63 1.96 1.10
N THR A 189 12.14 1.02 0.29
CA THR A 189 10.88 1.19 -0.44
C THR A 189 9.84 0.18 0.04
N THR A 190 8.64 0.63 0.34
CA THR A 190 7.51 -0.22 0.71
C THR A 190 6.25 0.20 -0.06
N GLY A 191 5.37 -0.76 -0.30
CA GLY A 191 4.07 -0.48 -0.90
C GLY A 191 3.09 0.05 0.14
N ILE A 192 2.34 1.08 -0.22
CA ILE A 192 1.25 1.62 0.58
C ILE A 192 -0.05 1.68 -0.22
N ARG A 193 -1.16 1.59 0.50
CA ARG A 193 -2.53 1.76 -0.02
C ARG A 193 -3.17 2.94 0.66
N PHE A 194 -3.74 3.84 -0.12
CA PHE A 194 -4.64 4.87 0.36
C PHE A 194 -6.06 4.31 0.35
N LYS A 195 -6.75 4.41 1.46
CA LYS A 195 -8.11 3.89 1.64
C LYS A 195 -9.07 5.01 1.98
N TYR A 196 -10.25 4.95 1.38
CA TYR A 196 -11.42 5.73 1.79
C TYR A 196 -12.49 4.74 2.29
N GLY A 197 -12.73 4.72 3.59
CA GLY A 197 -13.43 3.62 4.24
C GLY A 197 -12.69 2.29 3.99
N ASP A 198 -13.41 1.28 3.48
CA ASP A 198 -12.83 -0.02 3.15
C ASP A 198 -12.23 -0.11 1.74
N ASN A 199 -12.47 0.90 0.89
CA ASN A 199 -12.07 0.88 -0.51
C ASN A 199 -10.65 1.43 -0.68
N THR A 200 -9.82 0.74 -1.47
CA THR A 200 -8.52 1.27 -1.91
C THR A 200 -8.73 2.27 -3.03
N VAL A 201 -8.37 3.53 -2.80
CA VAL A 201 -8.50 4.63 -3.76
C VAL A 201 -7.22 4.91 -4.55
N ALA A 202 -6.08 4.48 -4.03
CA ALA A 202 -4.81 4.48 -4.75
C ALA A 202 -3.79 3.54 -4.09
N THR A 203 -2.76 3.18 -4.85
CA THR A 203 -1.56 2.50 -4.38
C THR A 203 -0.34 3.33 -4.75
N SER A 204 0.67 3.36 -3.90
CA SER A 204 1.91 4.06 -4.15
C SER A 204 3.08 3.30 -3.54
N LEU A 205 4.28 3.63 -3.98
CA LEU A 205 5.50 3.23 -3.29
C LEU A 205 5.94 4.38 -2.39
N LEU A 206 6.13 4.08 -1.13
CA LEU A 206 6.72 4.97 -0.15
C LEU A 206 8.20 4.62 -0.05
N THR A 207 9.05 5.59 -0.40
CA THR A 207 10.49 5.44 -0.31
C THR A 207 11.01 6.32 0.82
N PHE A 208 11.80 5.73 1.71
CA PHE A 208 12.55 6.42 2.73
C PHE A 208 14.02 6.44 2.32
N SER A 209 14.55 7.62 2.01
CA SER A 209 15.96 7.81 1.67
C SER A 209 16.74 8.08 2.95
N LYS A 210 17.80 7.33 3.19
CA LYS A 210 18.81 7.71 4.17
C LYS A 210 19.50 8.96 3.63
N GLY A 211 19.17 10.12 4.14
CA GLY A 211 19.70 11.40 3.63
C GLY A 211 21.24 11.37 3.54
N THR A 212 21.76 11.89 2.47
CA THR A 212 23.21 12.05 2.25
C THR A 212 23.85 13.11 3.15
N ALA A 213 23.09 13.68 4.08
CA ALA A 213 23.45 14.91 4.75
C ALA A 213 24.32 14.78 5.98
N HIS A 214 24.64 13.60 6.46
CA HIS A 214 25.59 13.48 7.56
C HIS A 214 26.58 12.35 7.28
N THR A 215 27.79 12.76 6.91
CA THR A 215 29.02 11.95 6.98
C THR A 215 29.35 11.51 8.42
N ASP A 216 28.49 11.82 9.37
CA ASP A 216 28.60 11.42 10.76
C ASP A 216 27.70 10.19 11.00
N ASN A 217 28.31 9.03 11.03
CA ASN A 217 27.70 7.77 11.45
C ASN A 217 27.24 7.77 12.92
N ARG A 218 27.05 8.94 13.52
CA ARG A 218 26.64 9.10 14.92
C ARG A 218 25.13 9.25 14.99
N LEU A 219 24.54 8.55 15.92
CA LEU A 219 23.12 8.70 16.24
C LEU A 219 22.82 10.16 16.59
N PRO A 220 21.70 10.76 16.11
CA PRO A 220 21.42 12.20 16.21
C PRO A 220 21.38 12.79 17.62
N TYR A 221 21.36 11.97 18.65
CA TYR A 221 21.37 12.40 20.06
C TYR A 221 22.76 12.34 20.73
N LEU A 222 23.79 11.90 19.98
CA LEU A 222 25.16 12.01 20.43
C LEU A 222 25.70 13.33 19.90
N SER A 223 25.57 14.41 20.70
CA SER A 223 26.12 15.72 20.36
C SER A 223 27.64 15.64 20.15
N GLN A 224 28.14 16.37 19.16
CA GLN A 224 29.57 16.45 18.86
C GLN A 224 30.39 17.08 20.01
N ASP A 225 29.75 17.68 21.02
CA ASP A 225 30.38 18.39 22.14
C ASP A 225 30.70 17.50 23.35
N ALA A 226 30.48 16.18 23.21
CA ALA A 226 31.06 15.26 24.16
C ALA A 226 32.55 15.13 23.86
N ASP A 227 33.34 16.17 24.23
CA ASP A 227 34.76 16.04 24.40
C ASP A 227 35.03 14.72 25.13
N THR A 228 35.68 13.81 24.43
CA THR A 228 36.55 12.71 24.87
C THR A 228 36.58 12.37 26.37
N GLU A 229 35.49 12.47 27.08
CA GLU A 229 35.34 11.66 28.28
C GLU A 229 35.08 10.24 27.79
N THR A 230 36.07 9.39 27.92
CA THR A 230 35.95 7.95 27.76
C THR A 230 34.79 7.49 28.61
N VAL A 231 33.61 7.36 27.95
CA VAL A 231 32.43 6.78 28.60
C VAL A 231 32.84 5.35 28.93
N GLN A 232 33.20 5.13 30.17
CA GLN A 232 33.41 3.80 30.69
C GLN A 232 32.19 2.94 30.32
N PRO A 233 32.36 1.81 29.70
CA PRO A 233 31.22 0.98 29.32
C PRO A 233 30.45 0.67 30.61
N ARG A 234 29.22 1.19 30.71
CA ARG A 234 28.31 0.76 31.75
C ARG A 234 28.05 -0.72 31.50
N TRP A 235 28.60 -1.55 32.37
CA TRP A 235 28.41 -2.98 32.34
C TRP A 235 26.92 -3.24 32.55
N CYS A 236 26.18 -3.43 31.47
CA CYS A 236 24.82 -3.93 31.54
C CYS A 236 24.91 -5.44 31.77
N PHE A 237 24.92 -5.86 33.02
CA PHE A 237 24.79 -7.27 33.32
C PHE A 237 23.36 -7.72 33.03
N SER A 238 23.15 -8.41 31.94
CA SER A 238 21.93 -9.19 31.78
C SER A 238 22.01 -10.42 32.67
N ILE A 239 21.50 -10.29 33.91
CA ILE A 239 21.43 -11.43 34.82
C ILE A 239 20.35 -12.36 34.25
N SER A 240 20.77 -13.55 33.80
CA SER A 240 19.83 -14.58 33.36
C SER A 240 18.86 -14.88 34.50
N ILE A 241 17.58 -15.01 34.20
CA ILE A 241 16.53 -15.37 35.17
C ILE A 241 16.89 -16.65 35.97
N TRP A 242 17.65 -17.55 35.35
CA TRP A 242 18.13 -18.78 35.99
C TRP A 242 19.15 -18.53 37.11
N VAL A 243 19.95 -17.43 37.00
CA VAL A 243 20.85 -17.05 38.10
C VAL A 243 20.06 -16.52 39.27
N ILE A 244 19.01 -15.78 39.07
CA ILE A 244 18.12 -15.29 40.11
C ILE A 244 17.44 -16.49 40.81
N VAL A 245 16.94 -17.45 40.02
CA VAL A 245 16.32 -18.67 40.54
C VAL A 245 17.33 -19.51 41.33
N ALA A 246 18.56 -19.66 40.87
CA ALA A 246 19.61 -20.39 41.56
C ALA A 246 20.00 -19.74 42.91
N VAL A 247 20.12 -18.41 42.93
CA VAL A 247 20.40 -17.64 44.16
C VAL A 247 19.24 -17.81 45.16
N PHE A 248 18.00 -17.72 44.67
CA PHE A 248 16.82 -17.91 45.54
C PHE A 248 16.76 -19.34 46.13
N ALA A 249 17.03 -20.35 45.31
CA ALA A 249 17.10 -21.73 45.77
C ALA A 249 18.21 -21.93 46.80
N ALA A 250 19.40 -21.35 46.60
CA ALA A 250 20.51 -21.44 47.57
C ALA A 250 20.15 -20.77 48.91
N VAL A 251 19.45 -19.64 48.89
CA VAL A 251 18.97 -18.95 50.11
C VAL A 251 17.96 -19.82 50.87
N VAL A 252 17.02 -20.45 50.15
CA VAL A 252 16.02 -21.35 50.77
C VAL A 252 16.72 -22.56 51.41
N ILE A 253 17.67 -23.17 50.73
CA ILE A 253 18.46 -24.30 51.28
C ILE A 253 19.22 -23.87 52.54
N LEU A 254 19.84 -22.69 52.51
CA LEU A 254 20.55 -22.14 53.65
C LEU A 254 19.62 -21.92 54.86
N ILE A 255 18.43 -21.39 54.61
CA ILE A 255 17.42 -21.22 55.69
C ILE A 255 16.99 -22.57 56.27
N CYS A 256 16.79 -23.58 55.46
CA CYS A 256 16.47 -24.91 55.88
C CYS A 256 17.59 -25.53 56.74
N PHE A 257 18.83 -25.37 56.31
CA PHE A 257 20.00 -25.81 57.06
C PHE A 257 20.13 -25.14 58.46
N ILE A 258 19.95 -23.82 58.50
CA ILE A 258 19.98 -23.04 59.76
C ILE A 258 18.87 -23.54 60.71
N ARG A 259 17.68 -23.79 60.14
CA ARG A 259 16.54 -24.27 60.93
C ARG A 259 16.76 -25.67 61.46
N ASP A 260 17.29 -26.58 60.68
CA ASP A 260 17.64 -27.93 61.12
C ASP A 260 18.76 -27.93 62.17
N TYR A 261 19.77 -27.09 61.98
CA TYR A 261 20.85 -26.88 62.97
C TYR A 261 20.27 -26.36 64.28
N GLN A 262 19.37 -25.38 64.27
CA GLN A 262 18.74 -24.84 65.47
C GLN A 262 17.84 -25.90 66.15
N MET A 263 17.11 -26.71 65.40
CA MET A 263 16.29 -27.78 65.95
C MET A 263 17.15 -28.91 66.60
N SER A 264 18.22 -29.28 65.90
CA SER A 264 19.20 -30.26 66.44
C SER A 264 19.83 -29.75 67.76
N ARG A 265 20.24 -28.47 67.82
CA ARG A 265 20.76 -27.86 69.04
C ARG A 265 19.74 -27.77 70.16
N ARG A 266 18.47 -27.52 69.86
CA ARG A 266 17.38 -27.56 70.85
C ARG A 266 17.16 -28.98 71.38
N ARG A 267 17.19 -30.03 70.55
CA ARG A 267 17.07 -31.43 70.95
C ARG A 267 18.21 -31.86 71.84
N SER A 268 19.45 -31.47 71.54
CA SER A 268 20.62 -31.78 72.39
C SER A 268 20.56 -31.09 73.74
N LEU A 269 20.04 -29.85 73.84
CA LEU A 269 19.83 -29.15 75.09
C LEU A 269 18.72 -29.79 75.94
N HIS A 270 17.64 -30.26 75.32
CA HIS A 270 16.58 -31.00 75.99
C HIS A 270 17.08 -32.36 76.55
N ALA A 271 17.88 -33.07 75.77
CA ALA A 271 18.48 -34.35 76.23
C ALA A 271 19.40 -34.14 77.38
N ARG A 272 20.23 -33.07 77.45
CA ARG A 272 21.10 -32.71 78.56
C ARG A 272 20.30 -32.32 79.82
N ARG A 273 19.14 -31.65 79.66
CA ARG A 273 18.27 -31.33 80.85
C ARG A 273 17.59 -32.55 81.44
N HIS A 274 17.24 -33.59 80.68
CA HIS A 274 16.67 -34.82 81.17
C HIS A 274 17.70 -35.68 81.92
N HIS A 275 18.96 -35.68 81.50
CA HIS A 275 20.03 -36.41 82.21
C HIS A 275 20.41 -35.76 83.55
N ARG A 276 20.24 -34.41 83.70
CA ARG A 276 20.50 -33.73 84.99
C ARG A 276 19.38 -33.83 86.00
N ARG A 277 18.19 -34.31 85.62
CA ARG A 277 17.08 -34.56 86.57
C ARG A 277 16.99 -36.01 87.09
N ARG A 278 17.90 -36.90 86.67
CA ARG A 278 17.96 -38.29 87.08
C ARG A 278 19.23 -38.62 87.91
N ARG A 279 19.94 -37.58 88.36
CA ARG A 279 20.96 -37.75 89.41
C ARG A 279 20.49 -37.00 90.69
#